data_cdb79cce5127606b0b79f1e7a726b304
#
_entry.id   cdb79cce5127606b0b79f1e7a726b304
#
_cell.length_a   1.000
_cell.length_b   1.000
_cell.length_c   1.000
_cell.angle_alpha   90.00
_cell.angle_beta   90.00
_cell.angle_gamma   90.00
#
_symmetry.space_group_name_H-M   'P 1'
#
loop_
_entity.id
_entity.type
_entity.pdbx_description
1 polymer ?
#
loop_
_entity_poly.entity_id
_entity_poly.type
_entity_poly.pdbx_seq_one_letter_code
_entity_poly.pdbx_strand_id
1 'polypeptide(L)'
;MPREEVASASHRQVFREEIRNAIREAIFSGELNPGDRIIETYWAKELGVSQGPVREAIRDLEAMGLVETVPFKGSRVRTLT
;
A
#
# COMPACT_ATOMS: atom_id res chain seq x y z
N MET A 1 13.48 16.46 20.24
CA MET A 1 14.68 15.73 19.84
C MET A 1 14.83 15.78 18.34
N PRO A 2 15.86 16.40 17.85
CA PRO A 2 16.06 16.42 16.39
C PRO A 2 16.13 15.02 15.79
N ARG A 3 16.65 14.09 16.57
CA ARG A 3 16.77 12.71 16.14
C ARG A 3 15.43 12.09 15.82
N GLU A 4 14.39 12.46 16.56
CA GLU A 4 13.06 11.93 16.32
C GLU A 4 12.50 12.38 15.00
N GLU A 5 12.76 13.62 14.62
CA GLU A 5 12.28 14.15 13.36
C GLU A 5 12.97 13.46 12.18
N VAL A 6 14.28 13.24 12.29
CA VAL A 6 15.03 12.55 11.26
C VAL A 6 14.56 11.10 11.17
N ALA A 7 14.38 10.46 12.33
CA ALA A 7 13.89 9.09 12.37
C ALA A 7 12.50 8.99 11.78
N SER A 8 11.66 10.03 12.01
CA SER A 8 10.31 10.05 11.47
C SER A 8 10.28 10.00 9.95
N ALA A 9 11.16 10.77 9.30
CA ALA A 9 11.25 10.77 7.84
C ALA A 9 11.72 9.41 7.32
N SER A 10 12.73 8.83 7.97
CA SER A 10 13.25 7.51 7.61
C SER A 10 12.20 6.43 7.83
N HIS A 11 11.49 6.50 8.96
CA HIS A 11 10.44 5.53 9.27
C HIS A 11 9.32 5.57 8.26
N ARG A 12 8.96 6.75 7.76
CA ARG A 12 7.90 6.87 6.78
C ARG A 12 8.27 6.12 5.50
N GLN A 13 9.51 6.24 5.07
CA GLN A 13 9.97 5.53 3.88
C GLN A 13 10.04 4.03 4.11
N VAL A 14 10.55 3.61 5.25
CA VAL A 14 10.62 2.19 5.61
C VAL A 14 9.23 1.59 5.67
N PHE A 15 8.30 2.29 6.33
CA PHE A 15 6.93 1.81 6.42
C PHE A 15 6.28 1.70 5.05
N ARG A 16 6.52 2.67 4.17
CA ARG A 16 5.99 2.64 2.83
C ARG A 16 6.47 1.41 2.07
N GLU A 17 7.76 1.09 2.18
CA GLU A 17 8.33 -0.08 1.51
C GLU A 17 7.80 -1.38 2.10
N GLU A 18 7.71 -1.46 3.42
CA GLU A 18 7.17 -2.63 4.09
C GLU A 18 5.71 -2.86 3.73
N ILE A 19 4.92 -1.78 3.70
CA ILE A 19 3.51 -1.84 3.34
C ILE A 19 3.37 -2.29 1.89
N ARG A 20 4.16 -1.70 0.99
CA ARG A 20 4.16 -2.08 -0.41
C ARG A 20 4.46 -3.57 -0.57
N ASN A 21 5.49 -4.04 0.14
CA ASN A 21 5.88 -5.45 0.08
C ASN A 21 4.80 -6.36 0.64
N ALA A 22 4.13 -5.95 1.72
CA ALA A 22 3.06 -6.73 2.32
C ALA A 22 1.88 -6.89 1.36
N ILE A 23 1.48 -5.80 0.71
CA ILE A 23 0.36 -5.83 -0.23
C ILE A 23 0.76 -6.64 -1.47
N ARG A 24 1.97 -6.43 -1.96
CA ARG A 24 2.48 -7.18 -3.11
C ARG A 24 2.49 -8.68 -2.83
N GLU A 25 2.94 -9.06 -1.64
CA GLU A 25 2.95 -10.45 -1.21
C GLU A 25 1.54 -11.02 -1.17
N ALA A 26 0.58 -10.25 -0.69
CA ALA A 26 -0.82 -10.66 -0.67
C ALA A 26 -1.36 -10.89 -2.09
N ILE A 27 -0.92 -10.08 -3.04
CA ILE A 27 -1.32 -10.24 -4.44
C ILE A 27 -0.73 -11.53 -5.01
N PHE A 28 0.56 -11.76 -4.79
CA PHE A 28 1.23 -12.91 -5.37
C PHE A 28 0.87 -14.22 -4.69
N SER A 29 0.51 -14.18 -3.42
CA SER A 29 0.10 -15.39 -2.70
C SER A 29 -1.34 -15.79 -2.97
N GLY A 30 -2.11 -14.92 -3.61
CA GLY A 30 -3.52 -15.20 -3.87
C GLY A 30 -4.46 -14.76 -2.75
N GLU A 31 -3.92 -14.16 -1.69
CA GLU A 31 -4.75 -13.58 -0.63
C GLU A 31 -5.59 -12.45 -1.19
N LEU A 32 -5.01 -11.66 -2.09
CA LEU A 32 -5.73 -10.66 -2.88
C LEU A 32 -5.78 -11.16 -4.32
N ASN A 33 -6.98 -11.30 -4.84
CA ASN A 33 -7.19 -11.78 -6.21
C ASN A 33 -7.36 -10.61 -7.17
N PRO A 34 -7.14 -10.83 -8.48
CA PRO A 34 -7.40 -9.77 -9.47
C PRO A 34 -8.81 -9.22 -9.31
N GLY A 35 -8.91 -7.90 -9.29
CA GLY A 35 -10.19 -7.22 -9.10
C GLY A 35 -10.54 -6.91 -7.66
N ASP A 36 -9.85 -7.50 -6.70
CA ASP A 36 -10.12 -7.22 -5.28
C ASP A 36 -9.75 -5.78 -4.94
N ARG A 37 -10.58 -5.16 -4.12
CA ARG A 37 -10.32 -3.79 -3.66
C ARG A 37 -9.20 -3.78 -2.64
N ILE A 38 -8.40 -2.74 -2.71
CA ILE A 38 -7.36 -2.48 -1.73
C ILE A 38 -7.81 -1.27 -0.92
N ILE A 39 -8.17 -1.50 0.33
CA ILE A 39 -8.77 -0.49 1.19
C ILE A 39 -7.71 0.05 2.13
N GLU A 40 -7.41 1.35 2.04
CA GLU A 40 -6.37 1.99 2.83
C GLU A 40 -6.57 1.80 4.32
N THR A 41 -7.79 1.97 4.79
CA THR A 41 -8.07 1.87 6.23
C THR A 41 -7.84 0.46 6.74
N TYR A 42 -8.19 -0.53 5.95
CA TYR A 42 -7.96 -1.92 6.33
C TYR A 42 -6.47 -2.21 6.51
N TRP A 43 -5.67 -1.83 5.51
CA TRP A 43 -4.23 -2.09 5.56
C TRP A 43 -3.53 -1.26 6.62
N ALA A 44 -3.97 -0.02 6.84
CA ALA A 44 -3.42 0.81 7.91
C ALA A 44 -3.65 0.15 9.27
N LYS A 45 -4.86 -0.34 9.50
CA LYS A 45 -5.20 -1.01 10.75
C LYS A 45 -4.45 -2.33 10.89
N GLU A 46 -4.42 -3.11 9.84
CA GLU A 46 -3.78 -4.43 9.84
C GLU A 46 -2.29 -4.32 10.15
N LEU A 47 -1.63 -3.32 9.60
CA LEU A 47 -0.19 -3.16 9.74
C LEU A 47 0.19 -2.19 10.87
N GLY A 48 -0.79 -1.59 11.53
CA GLY A 48 -0.54 -0.69 12.65
C GLY A 48 0.14 0.61 12.24
N VAL A 49 -0.21 1.13 11.07
CA VAL A 49 0.37 2.37 10.54
C VAL A 49 -0.74 3.35 10.17
N SER A 50 -0.36 4.61 9.89
CA SER A 50 -1.32 5.59 9.43
C SER A 50 -1.64 5.38 7.95
N GLN A 51 -2.68 6.03 7.45
CA GLN A 51 -3.11 5.86 6.07
C GLN A 51 -2.18 6.49 5.03
N GLY A 52 -1.46 7.55 5.41
CA GLY A 52 -0.56 8.23 4.48
C GLY A 52 0.45 7.28 3.82
N PRO A 53 1.24 6.56 4.60
CA PRO A 53 2.18 5.58 4.03
C PRO A 53 1.50 4.49 3.22
N VAL A 54 0.30 4.07 3.62
CA VAL A 54 -0.45 3.06 2.86
C VAL A 54 -0.82 3.61 1.49
N ARG A 55 -1.30 4.86 1.45
CA ARG A 55 -1.65 5.50 0.18
C ARG A 55 -0.46 5.60 -0.74
N GLU A 56 0.70 5.97 -0.19
CA GLU A 56 1.93 6.07 -0.97
C GLU A 56 2.36 4.71 -1.50
N ALA A 57 2.23 3.67 -0.68
CA ALA A 57 2.56 2.31 -1.10
C ALA A 57 1.65 1.84 -2.23
N ILE A 58 0.36 2.17 -2.15
CA ILE A 58 -0.59 1.83 -3.21
C ILE A 58 -0.22 2.54 -4.50
N ARG A 59 0.22 3.80 -4.42
CA ARG A 59 0.68 4.53 -5.60
C ARG A 59 1.91 3.87 -6.23
N ASP A 60 2.81 3.35 -5.39
CA ASP A 60 3.96 2.61 -5.91
C ASP A 60 3.52 1.37 -6.66
N LEU A 61 2.56 0.64 -6.09
CA LEU A 61 2.04 -0.57 -6.73
C LEU A 61 1.31 -0.26 -8.03
N GLU A 62 0.66 0.88 -8.09
CA GLU A 62 0.02 1.36 -9.30
C GLU A 62 1.08 1.64 -10.38
N ALA A 63 2.16 2.29 -10.00
CA ALA A 63 3.26 2.55 -10.92
C ALA A 63 3.91 1.26 -11.41
N MET A 64 3.90 0.23 -10.58
CA MET A 64 4.42 -1.08 -10.93
C MET A 64 3.46 -1.91 -11.79
N GLY A 65 2.25 -1.42 -11.99
CA GLY A 65 1.26 -2.11 -12.80
C GLY A 65 0.50 -3.22 -12.09
N LEU A 66 0.61 -3.30 -10.77
CA LEU A 66 -0.07 -4.34 -9.99
C LEU A 66 -1.44 -3.89 -9.47
N VAL A 67 -1.64 -2.59 -9.38
CA VAL A 67 -2.86 -1.99 -8.84
C VAL A 67 -3.33 -0.93 -9.80
N GLU A 68 -4.65 -0.75 -9.90
CA GLU A 68 -5.22 0.33 -10.68
C GLU A 68 -6.20 1.12 -9.82
N THR A 69 -6.30 2.42 -10.08
CA THR A 69 -7.24 3.29 -9.40
C THR A 69 -8.42 3.54 -10.32
N VAL A 70 -9.61 3.25 -9.83
CA VAL A 70 -10.84 3.45 -10.59
C VAL A 70 -11.54 4.68 -10.01
N PRO A 71 -11.88 5.68 -10.82
CA PRO A 71 -12.54 6.89 -10.32
C PRO A 71 -13.77 6.54 -9.48
N PHE A 72 -13.87 7.16 -8.31
CA PHE A 72 -14.97 7.00 -7.36
C PHE A 72 -15.09 5.61 -6.74
N LYS A 73 -14.25 4.65 -7.14
CA LYS A 73 -14.30 3.28 -6.62
C LYS A 73 -13.04 2.87 -5.88
N GLY A 74 -12.03 3.73 -5.87
CA GLY A 74 -10.79 3.45 -5.14
C GLY A 74 -9.83 2.57 -5.92
N SER A 75 -8.94 1.90 -5.20
CA SER A 75 -7.89 1.08 -5.80
C SER A 75 -8.25 -0.39 -5.75
N ARG A 76 -7.77 -1.13 -6.74
CA ARG A 76 -8.01 -2.58 -6.79
C ARG A 76 -6.83 -3.27 -7.47
N VAL A 77 -6.71 -4.55 -7.21
CA VAL A 77 -5.70 -5.37 -7.88
C VAL A 77 -6.03 -5.39 -9.37
N ARG A 78 -5.02 -5.12 -10.18
CA ARG A 78 -5.21 -5.02 -11.62
C ARG A 78 -5.66 -6.37 -12.19
N THR A 79 -6.63 -6.31 -13.07
CA THR A 79 -7.13 -7.50 -13.76
C THR A 79 -6.38 -7.64 -15.07
N LEU A 80 -5.82 -8.82 -15.29
CA LEU A 80 -5.20 -9.13 -16.58
C LEU A 80 -6.27 -9.77 -17.47
N THR A 81 -6.53 -9.15 -18.58
CA THR A 81 -7.47 -9.68 -19.55
C THR A 81 -6.75 -10.01 -20.83
#